data_04e4e1298ae584e7e0ef426f76f41339
#
_entry.id   04e4e1298ae584e7e0ef426f76f41339
#
_cell.length_a   1.000
_cell.length_b   1.000
_cell.length_c   1.000
_cell.angle_alpha   90.00
_cell.angle_beta   90.00
_cell.angle_gamma   90.00
#
_symmetry.space_group_name_H-M   'P 1'
#
loop_
_entity.id
_entity.type
_entity.pdbx_description
1 polymer ?
#
loop_
_entity_poly.entity_id
_entity_poly.type
_entity_poly.pdbx_seq_one_letter_code
_entity_poly.pdbx_strand_id
1 'polypeptide(L)'
;MEERSTPHVKTLLPLQRNEISSVAILPFKNKTEKKGSEDILRKCFFTNLSTKGYNVLRLEEVDERLRLAAIDASNLDKEDVYKVGRIVKADALIYGVVTKCCKRFFGVYSQVVFGAEMKMVDARSSKIIWQADHTETTHGGSVPASPFSVPEAVIESSINVREKVVSETADRLVKKFVASIPSKDFNSSTNANTIIIRPNGPSMEVCYRVQDGDTLSGISGKFYDDAAKAEDICKANNGVSDETLKAGQELIIPDVLILTNIEESQQIDRNKYKKAVYRVKWGDSLYEIASKVFHDGKKWTIIYDSNKHEIMNIKDLPVGQVIIVPLTVPQSDSFKRDI
;
A
#
# COMPACT_ATOMS: atom_id res chain seq x y z
N MET A 1 23.39 -0.65 -9.32
CA MET A 1 22.03 -1.12 -9.67
C MET A 1 21.40 -1.65 -8.39
N GLU A 2 20.59 -0.84 -7.72
CA GLU A 2 19.81 -1.27 -6.56
C GLU A 2 18.59 -2.02 -7.08
N GLU A 3 18.55 -3.31 -6.85
CA GLU A 3 17.32 -4.08 -6.99
C GLU A 3 16.33 -3.58 -5.93
N ARG A 4 15.40 -2.74 -6.33
CA ARG A 4 14.26 -2.32 -5.48
C ARG A 4 13.27 -3.48 -5.43
N SER A 5 13.55 -4.48 -4.59
CA SER A 5 12.57 -5.52 -4.34
C SER A 5 11.38 -4.93 -3.55
N THR A 6 10.19 -5.19 -4.04
CA THR A 6 8.94 -4.76 -3.42
C THR A 6 8.52 -5.73 -2.31
N PRO A 7 7.86 -5.29 -1.21
CA PRO A 7 7.29 -6.21 -0.24
C PRO A 7 6.20 -7.07 -0.88
N HIS A 8 6.17 -8.34 -0.51
CA HIS A 8 5.06 -9.21 -0.85
C HIS A 8 3.90 -8.87 0.07
N VAL A 9 2.88 -8.18 -0.44
CA VAL A 9 1.72 -7.71 0.33
C VAL A 9 0.49 -8.51 -0.04
N LYS A 10 -0.19 -9.11 0.96
CA LYS A 10 -1.54 -9.67 0.82
C LYS A 10 -2.49 -8.82 1.67
N THR A 11 -3.32 -8.02 1.03
CA THR A 11 -4.48 -7.40 1.68
C THR A 11 -5.67 -8.34 1.45
N LEU A 12 -6.18 -8.96 2.52
CA LEU A 12 -7.13 -10.07 2.41
C LEU A 12 -8.59 -9.66 2.51
N LEU A 13 -8.90 -8.45 2.98
CA LEU A 13 -10.28 -7.97 3.08
C LEU A 13 -10.37 -6.46 2.82
N PRO A 14 -11.42 -5.99 2.13
CA PRO A 14 -11.83 -4.61 2.25
C PRO A 14 -12.29 -4.42 3.70
N LEU A 15 -11.59 -3.59 4.45
CA LEU A 15 -12.04 -3.14 5.75
C LEU A 15 -13.44 -2.53 5.61
N GLN A 16 -14.40 -3.00 6.40
CA GLN A 16 -15.48 -2.11 6.83
C GLN A 16 -14.82 -1.06 7.72
N ARG A 17 -14.32 -0.01 7.08
CA ARG A 17 -13.26 0.90 7.56
C ARG A 17 -13.66 1.75 8.77
N ASN A 18 -14.93 1.85 9.10
CA ASN A 18 -15.42 2.65 10.23
C ASN A 18 -15.25 1.97 11.59
N GLU A 19 -14.74 0.73 11.64
CA GLU A 19 -14.71 -0.05 12.88
C GLU A 19 -13.35 -0.10 13.57
N ILE A 20 -12.24 0.16 12.86
CA ILE A 20 -10.90 0.13 13.45
C ILE A 20 -10.44 1.54 13.78
N SER A 21 -10.53 1.87 15.06
CA SER A 21 -10.06 3.15 15.60
C SER A 21 -8.72 3.04 16.28
N SER A 22 -8.51 1.99 17.05
CA SER A 22 -7.34 1.77 17.88
C SER A 22 -6.54 0.56 17.43
N VAL A 23 -5.21 0.71 17.43
CA VAL A 23 -4.27 -0.33 16.99
C VAL A 23 -3.22 -0.57 18.07
N ALA A 24 -3.03 -1.82 18.46
CA ALA A 24 -1.96 -2.24 19.35
C ALA A 24 -0.85 -2.95 18.57
N ILE A 25 0.39 -2.49 18.77
CA ILE A 25 1.58 -3.16 18.24
C ILE A 25 2.09 -4.09 19.33
N LEU A 26 1.89 -5.38 19.15
CA LEU A 26 2.29 -6.41 20.11
C LEU A 26 3.82 -6.55 20.16
N PRO A 27 4.40 -7.16 21.20
CA PRO A 27 5.81 -7.57 21.19
C PRO A 27 6.10 -8.45 19.98
N PHE A 28 7.17 -8.10 19.25
CA PHE A 28 7.56 -8.83 18.05
C PHE A 28 8.44 -10.02 18.38
N LYS A 29 8.38 -11.05 17.54
CA LYS A 29 9.26 -12.22 17.65
C LYS A 29 10.55 -11.99 16.87
N ASN A 30 11.62 -12.60 17.34
CA ASN A 30 12.92 -12.59 16.70
C ASN A 30 13.35 -14.02 16.38
N LYS A 31 13.50 -14.33 15.10
CA LYS A 31 14.04 -15.61 14.60
C LYS A 31 15.53 -15.52 14.27
N THR A 32 16.18 -14.41 14.64
CA THR A 32 17.60 -14.16 14.32
C THR A 32 18.46 -14.20 15.58
N GLU A 33 19.76 -14.31 15.41
CA GLU A 33 20.73 -14.27 16.52
C GLU A 33 20.94 -12.85 17.07
N LYS A 34 20.55 -11.81 16.34
CA LYS A 34 20.73 -10.42 16.76
C LYS A 34 19.62 -10.00 17.73
N LYS A 35 19.91 -10.08 19.02
CA LYS A 35 19.02 -9.61 20.11
C LYS A 35 18.70 -8.12 19.96
N GLY A 36 17.47 -7.73 20.28
CA GLY A 36 16.98 -6.34 20.22
C GLY A 36 16.57 -5.86 18.84
N SER A 37 16.71 -6.69 17.79
CA SER A 37 16.24 -6.33 16.45
C SER A 37 14.72 -6.24 16.39
N GLU A 38 14.00 -7.02 17.17
CA GLU A 38 12.55 -6.99 17.38
C GLU A 38 12.08 -5.66 17.97
N ASP A 39 12.81 -5.12 18.94
CA ASP A 39 12.48 -3.85 19.58
C ASP A 39 12.75 -2.66 18.64
N ILE A 40 13.83 -2.72 17.87
CA ILE A 40 14.14 -1.72 16.84
C ILE A 40 13.00 -1.68 15.82
N LEU A 41 12.59 -2.83 15.28
CA LEU A 41 11.51 -2.93 14.30
C LEU A 41 10.19 -2.40 14.88
N ARG A 42 9.86 -2.81 16.11
CA ARG A 42 8.61 -2.43 16.79
C ARG A 42 8.53 -0.91 17.02
N LYS A 43 9.61 -0.29 17.49
CA LYS A 43 9.70 1.17 17.68
C LYS A 43 9.57 1.93 16.36
N CYS A 44 10.29 1.49 15.32
CA CYS A 44 10.14 2.08 13.97
C CYS A 44 8.70 1.96 13.47
N PHE A 45 8.06 0.82 13.70
CA PHE A 45 6.68 0.60 13.27
C PHE A 45 5.70 1.51 14.02
N PHE A 46 5.86 1.68 15.33
CA PHE A 46 5.06 2.60 16.14
C PHE A 46 5.16 4.04 15.62
N THR A 47 6.39 4.51 15.39
CA THR A 47 6.62 5.89 14.89
C THR A 47 5.97 6.12 13.53
N ASN A 48 6.13 5.19 12.60
CA ASN A 48 5.63 5.34 11.23
C ASN A 48 4.10 5.09 11.12
N LEU A 49 3.53 4.16 11.89
CA LEU A 49 2.10 3.86 11.83
C LEU A 49 1.24 5.01 12.36
N SER A 50 1.75 5.81 13.29
CA SER A 50 1.06 6.99 13.83
C SER A 50 0.71 8.02 12.73
N THR A 51 1.42 8.00 11.60
CA THR A 51 1.15 8.89 10.45
C THR A 51 -0.07 8.48 9.63
N LYS A 52 -0.65 7.29 9.87
CA LYS A 52 -1.79 6.73 9.11
C LYS A 52 -3.16 7.03 9.71
N GLY A 53 -3.24 7.93 10.69
CA GLY A 53 -4.50 8.35 11.32
C GLY A 53 -5.11 7.34 12.30
N TYR A 54 -4.44 6.24 12.60
CA TYR A 54 -4.84 5.31 13.66
C TYR A 54 -4.46 5.83 15.03
N ASN A 55 -5.32 5.58 16.03
CA ASN A 55 -4.93 5.74 17.43
C ASN A 55 -4.05 4.56 17.85
N VAL A 56 -2.72 4.74 17.71
CA VAL A 56 -1.75 3.71 18.05
C VAL A 56 -1.48 3.74 19.56
N LEU A 57 -1.77 2.65 20.24
CA LEU A 57 -1.55 2.53 21.68
C LEU A 57 -0.04 2.59 22.00
N ARG A 58 0.32 3.22 23.11
CA ARG A 58 1.72 3.27 23.58
C ARG A 58 2.25 1.87 23.81
N LEU A 59 3.50 1.62 23.41
CA LEU A 59 4.11 0.30 23.52
C LEU A 59 4.18 -0.17 24.98
N GLU A 60 4.52 0.73 25.89
CA GLU A 60 4.62 0.46 27.33
C GLU A 60 3.24 0.10 27.93
N GLU A 61 2.19 0.73 27.45
CA GLU A 61 0.83 0.45 27.90
C GLU A 61 0.36 -0.93 27.42
N VAL A 62 0.69 -1.30 26.19
CA VAL A 62 0.41 -2.63 25.64
C VAL A 62 1.15 -3.69 26.45
N ASP A 63 2.44 -3.49 26.71
CA ASP A 63 3.28 -4.44 27.43
C ASP A 63 2.80 -4.63 28.88
N GLU A 64 2.41 -3.54 29.55
CA GLU A 64 1.90 -3.60 30.92
C GLU A 64 0.56 -4.34 30.99
N ARG A 65 -0.36 -4.09 30.05
CA ARG A 65 -1.64 -4.81 30.00
C ARG A 65 -1.47 -6.32 29.77
N LEU A 66 -0.53 -6.71 28.89
CA LEU A 66 -0.19 -8.11 28.66
C LEU A 66 0.43 -8.75 29.91
N ARG A 67 1.35 -8.04 30.58
CA ARG A 67 1.98 -8.48 31.81
C ARG A 67 0.96 -8.71 32.93
N LEU A 68 0.05 -7.75 33.15
CA LEU A 68 -1.02 -7.84 34.14
C LEU A 68 -1.99 -9.02 33.87
N ALA A 69 -2.17 -9.36 32.61
CA ALA A 69 -2.99 -10.51 32.20
C ALA A 69 -2.22 -11.84 32.19
N ALA A 70 -0.96 -11.85 32.63
CA ALA A 70 -0.07 -13.01 32.63
C ALA A 70 0.07 -13.66 31.23
N ILE A 71 0.03 -12.85 30.17
CA ILE A 71 0.27 -13.30 28.81
C ILE A 71 1.76 -13.19 28.47
N ASP A 72 2.34 -14.32 28.13
CA ASP A 72 3.74 -14.37 27.68
C ASP A 72 3.87 -13.88 26.23
N ALA A 73 4.72 -12.87 26.03
CA ALA A 73 5.03 -12.31 24.71
C ALA A 73 5.51 -13.37 23.70
N SER A 74 6.18 -14.43 24.17
CA SER A 74 6.69 -15.51 23.29
C SER A 74 5.58 -16.38 22.72
N ASN A 75 4.40 -16.41 23.32
CA ASN A 75 3.27 -17.25 22.96
C ASN A 75 2.07 -16.49 22.38
N LEU A 76 2.19 -15.19 22.12
CA LEU A 76 1.10 -14.35 21.63
C LEU A 76 0.42 -14.86 20.35
N ASP A 77 1.12 -15.61 19.52
CA ASP A 77 0.56 -16.22 18.30
C ASP A 77 -0.35 -17.43 18.57
N LYS A 78 -0.27 -18.00 19.77
CA LYS A 78 -1.10 -19.11 20.24
C LYS A 78 -2.30 -18.65 21.07
N GLU A 79 -2.29 -17.40 21.52
CA GLU A 79 -3.40 -16.82 22.28
C GLU A 79 -4.56 -16.46 21.33
N ASP A 80 -5.76 -16.52 21.88
CA ASP A 80 -6.95 -16.07 21.18
C ASP A 80 -6.87 -14.55 20.87
N VAL A 81 -6.95 -14.21 19.60
CA VAL A 81 -6.87 -12.82 19.10
C VAL A 81 -7.91 -11.92 19.77
N TYR A 82 -9.15 -12.41 19.93
CA TYR A 82 -10.23 -11.67 20.57
C TYR A 82 -9.92 -11.38 22.05
N LYS A 83 -9.39 -12.37 22.77
CA LYS A 83 -8.96 -12.22 24.17
C LYS A 83 -7.85 -11.18 24.29
N VAL A 84 -6.81 -11.27 23.44
CA VAL A 84 -5.70 -10.30 23.42
C VAL A 84 -6.20 -8.90 23.12
N GLY A 85 -7.07 -8.74 22.10
CA GLY A 85 -7.64 -7.45 21.73
C GLY A 85 -8.41 -6.78 22.87
N ARG A 86 -9.19 -7.55 23.63
CA ARG A 86 -9.89 -7.04 24.82
C ARG A 86 -8.95 -6.61 25.94
N ILE A 87 -7.88 -7.37 26.18
CA ILE A 87 -6.88 -7.07 27.22
C ILE A 87 -6.16 -5.77 26.89
N VAL A 88 -5.64 -5.64 25.66
CA VAL A 88 -4.92 -4.44 25.24
C VAL A 88 -5.86 -3.28 24.88
N LYS A 89 -7.19 -3.52 24.79
CA LYS A 89 -8.22 -2.55 24.41
C LYS A 89 -7.96 -1.92 23.05
N ALA A 90 -7.74 -2.76 22.05
CA ALA A 90 -7.50 -2.35 20.67
C ALA A 90 -8.44 -3.06 19.70
N ASP A 91 -8.85 -2.35 18.63
CA ASP A 91 -9.69 -2.89 17.57
C ASP A 91 -8.90 -3.77 16.60
N ALA A 92 -7.60 -3.48 16.44
CA ALA A 92 -6.71 -4.29 15.62
C ALA A 92 -5.35 -4.52 16.30
N LEU A 93 -4.74 -5.66 15.99
CA LEU A 93 -3.48 -6.11 16.55
C LEU A 93 -2.43 -6.26 15.44
N ILE A 94 -1.24 -5.69 15.67
CA ILE A 94 -0.09 -5.87 14.78
C ILE A 94 0.84 -6.93 15.38
N TYR A 95 1.04 -7.99 14.64
CA TYR A 95 2.05 -9.04 14.91
C TYR A 95 3.23 -8.83 13.97
N GLY A 96 4.43 -9.06 14.48
CA GLY A 96 5.66 -8.97 13.70
C GLY A 96 6.66 -10.05 14.07
N VAL A 97 7.41 -10.48 13.07
CA VAL A 97 8.51 -11.45 13.22
C VAL A 97 9.71 -10.94 12.45
N VAL A 98 10.84 -10.74 13.12
CA VAL A 98 12.12 -10.49 12.45
C VAL A 98 12.64 -11.82 11.91
N THR A 99 12.80 -11.90 10.60
CA THR A 99 13.24 -13.12 9.89
C THR A 99 14.71 -13.08 9.51
N LYS A 100 15.26 -11.86 9.30
CA LYS A 100 16.67 -11.64 8.97
C LYS A 100 17.17 -10.37 9.65
N CYS A 101 18.31 -10.44 10.31
CA CYS A 101 19.05 -9.29 10.79
C CYS A 101 20.54 -9.63 10.80
N CYS A 102 21.24 -9.34 9.73
CA CYS A 102 22.65 -9.64 9.62
C CYS A 102 23.44 -8.48 9.06
N LYS A 103 24.68 -8.40 9.49
CA LYS A 103 25.69 -7.48 8.98
C LYS A 103 26.77 -8.32 8.32
N ARG A 104 27.10 -7.98 7.09
CA ARG A 104 28.23 -8.59 6.38
C ARG A 104 29.25 -7.50 6.10
N PHE A 105 30.48 -7.78 6.38
CA PHE A 105 31.60 -6.89 6.15
C PHE A 105 32.60 -7.55 5.22
N PHE A 106 32.93 -6.85 4.14
CA PHE A 106 33.84 -7.31 3.10
C PHE A 106 35.00 -6.30 2.95
N GLY A 107 35.74 -6.06 4.07
CA GLY A 107 36.83 -5.11 4.07
C GLY A 107 36.39 -3.64 3.99
N VAL A 108 36.29 -3.11 2.78
CA VAL A 108 35.87 -1.72 2.50
C VAL A 108 34.37 -1.56 2.23
N TYR A 109 33.64 -2.67 2.20
CA TYR A 109 32.21 -2.72 1.89
C TYR A 109 31.43 -3.40 3.01
N SER A 110 30.36 -2.79 3.42
CA SER A 110 29.46 -3.35 4.43
C SER A 110 28.03 -3.48 3.87
N GLN A 111 27.37 -4.56 4.24
CA GLN A 111 26.00 -4.83 3.91
C GLN A 111 25.22 -5.08 5.19
N VAL A 112 24.09 -4.39 5.35
CA VAL A 112 23.12 -4.63 6.40
C VAL A 112 21.84 -5.15 5.76
N VAL A 113 21.40 -6.32 6.18
CA VAL A 113 20.15 -6.95 5.72
C VAL A 113 19.18 -7.01 6.88
N PHE A 114 17.96 -6.51 6.69
CA PHE A 114 16.88 -6.58 7.66
C PHE A 114 15.61 -7.12 6.99
N GLY A 115 15.08 -8.25 7.46
CA GLY A 115 13.88 -8.89 6.94
C GLY A 115 12.84 -9.09 8.02
N ALA A 116 11.57 -8.91 7.69
CA ALA A 116 10.46 -9.13 8.60
C ALA A 116 9.20 -9.61 7.89
N GLU A 117 8.37 -10.33 8.65
CA GLU A 117 7.00 -10.68 8.34
C GLU A 117 6.08 -9.95 9.30
N MET A 118 5.04 -9.31 8.78
CA MET A 118 4.10 -8.50 9.54
C MET A 118 2.67 -8.87 9.19
N LYS A 119 1.76 -8.81 10.17
CA LYS A 119 0.32 -8.95 9.93
C LYS A 119 -0.48 -8.03 10.84
N MET A 120 -1.57 -7.49 10.32
CA MET A 120 -2.60 -6.77 11.06
C MET A 120 -3.86 -7.63 11.12
N VAL A 121 -4.40 -7.84 12.30
CA VAL A 121 -5.54 -8.72 12.55
C VAL A 121 -6.62 -7.90 13.24
N ASP A 122 -7.85 -8.00 12.76
CA ASP A 122 -9.03 -7.45 13.42
C ASP A 122 -9.29 -8.23 14.73
N ALA A 123 -9.34 -7.52 15.86
CA ALA A 123 -9.45 -8.15 17.17
C ALA A 123 -10.83 -8.78 17.43
N ARG A 124 -11.89 -8.34 16.73
CA ARG A 124 -13.26 -8.84 16.93
C ARG A 124 -13.53 -10.07 16.07
N SER A 125 -13.13 -10.02 14.81
CA SER A 125 -13.41 -11.10 13.85
C SER A 125 -12.26 -12.12 13.73
N SER A 126 -11.11 -11.85 14.32
CA SER A 126 -9.86 -12.62 14.20
C SER A 126 -9.37 -12.78 12.74
N LYS A 127 -9.88 -11.95 11.82
CA LYS A 127 -9.50 -12.00 10.42
C LYS A 127 -8.25 -11.17 10.16
N ILE A 128 -7.37 -11.69 9.31
CA ILE A 128 -6.20 -10.95 8.86
C ILE A 128 -6.67 -9.86 7.89
N ILE A 129 -6.40 -8.61 8.23
CA ILE A 129 -6.75 -7.43 7.45
C ILE A 129 -5.66 -7.11 6.44
N TRP A 130 -4.42 -7.20 6.88
CA TRP A 130 -3.24 -6.90 6.11
C TRP A 130 -2.10 -7.83 6.53
N GLN A 131 -1.31 -8.24 5.56
CA GLN A 131 -0.11 -9.04 5.77
C GLN A 131 0.94 -8.64 4.74
N ALA A 132 2.19 -8.51 5.16
CA ALA A 132 3.31 -8.24 4.28
C ALA A 132 4.59 -8.91 4.78
N ASP A 133 5.46 -9.30 3.87
CA ASP A 133 6.82 -9.74 4.13
C ASP A 133 7.79 -9.01 3.19
N HIS A 134 8.95 -8.66 3.72
CA HIS A 134 10.00 -8.01 2.93
C HIS A 134 11.37 -8.12 3.59
N THR A 135 12.40 -8.02 2.76
CA THR A 135 13.79 -7.93 3.19
C THR A 135 14.43 -6.70 2.57
N GLU A 136 14.88 -5.78 3.40
CA GLU A 136 15.61 -4.58 3.00
C GLU A 136 17.11 -4.79 3.13
N THR A 137 17.85 -4.29 2.16
CA THR A 137 19.31 -4.37 2.15
C THR A 137 19.90 -2.98 2.00
N THR A 138 20.81 -2.64 2.90
CA THR A 138 21.57 -1.39 2.82
C THR A 138 23.02 -1.69 2.58
N HIS A 139 23.59 -0.99 1.64
CA HIS A 139 24.99 -1.04 1.30
C HIS A 139 25.69 0.20 1.86
N GLY A 140 26.80 0.01 2.54
CA GLY A 140 27.64 1.10 3.07
C GLY A 140 29.10 0.85 2.74
N GLY A 141 29.81 1.94 2.43
CA GLY A 141 31.21 1.94 2.10
C GLY A 141 31.49 2.76 0.85
N SER A 142 32.57 3.54 0.86
CA SER A 142 33.17 4.13 -0.34
C SER A 142 34.28 3.19 -0.79
N VAL A 143 34.31 2.85 -2.07
CA VAL A 143 35.44 2.15 -2.65
C VAL A 143 36.60 3.14 -2.65
N PRO A 144 37.69 2.91 -1.86
CA PRO A 144 38.83 3.81 -1.90
C PRO A 144 39.44 3.78 -3.30
N ALA A 145 39.67 4.94 -3.87
CA ALA A 145 40.31 5.06 -5.18
C ALA A 145 41.81 4.60 -5.19
N SER A 146 42.33 4.22 -4.01
CA SER A 146 43.70 3.73 -3.83
C SER A 146 43.77 2.77 -2.63
N PRO A 147 44.52 1.65 -2.72
CA PRO A 147 44.67 0.70 -1.61
C PRO A 147 45.44 1.22 -0.41
N PHE A 148 45.99 2.43 -0.48
CA PHE A 148 46.91 2.97 0.58
C PHE A 148 46.29 4.08 1.45
N SER A 149 45.02 4.41 1.35
CA SER A 149 44.38 5.51 2.09
C SER A 149 43.24 5.06 3.01
N VAL A 150 43.54 4.21 3.99
CA VAL A 150 42.63 3.95 5.11
C VAL A 150 43.21 4.66 6.36
N PRO A 151 42.75 5.87 6.75
CA PRO A 151 43.14 6.47 8.00
C PRO A 151 42.60 5.66 9.19
N GLU A 152 43.43 5.44 10.23
CA GLU A 152 43.02 4.77 11.50
C GLU A 152 41.77 5.37 12.15
N ALA A 153 41.49 6.65 11.92
CA ALA A 153 40.30 7.35 12.42
C ALA A 153 38.95 6.78 11.88
N VAL A 154 38.94 5.96 10.79
CA VAL A 154 37.76 5.34 10.24
C VAL A 154 37.29 4.14 11.08
N ILE A 155 38.15 3.54 11.87
CA ILE A 155 37.87 2.33 12.65
C ILE A 155 37.02 2.64 13.89
N GLU A 156 37.27 3.73 14.59
CA GLU A 156 36.49 4.12 15.80
C GLU A 156 35.09 4.66 15.46
N SER A 157 34.95 5.40 14.37
CA SER A 157 33.62 5.85 13.88
C SER A 157 32.74 4.71 13.35
N SER A 158 33.34 3.56 13.02
CA SER A 158 32.62 2.45 12.39
C SER A 158 31.71 1.66 13.35
N ILE A 159 31.90 1.76 14.67
CA ILE A 159 31.12 1.01 15.68
C ILE A 159 29.77 1.69 15.93
N ASN A 160 29.76 3.01 16.15
CA ASN A 160 28.52 3.79 16.35
C ASN A 160 27.71 3.95 15.06
N VAL A 161 28.37 4.01 13.90
CA VAL A 161 27.75 4.03 12.58
C VAL A 161 27.01 2.71 12.30
N ARG A 162 27.47 1.58 12.86
CA ARG A 162 26.87 0.26 12.62
C ARG A 162 25.46 0.07 13.22
N GLU A 163 25.17 0.61 14.38
CA GLU A 163 23.82 0.52 14.98
C GLU A 163 22.85 1.48 14.30
N LYS A 164 23.31 2.67 13.96
CA LYS A 164 22.54 3.65 13.18
C LYS A 164 22.08 3.07 11.84
N VAL A 165 22.96 2.41 11.09
CA VAL A 165 22.63 1.81 9.79
C VAL A 165 21.59 0.67 9.93
N VAL A 166 21.63 -0.11 11.01
CA VAL A 166 20.60 -1.14 11.26
C VAL A 166 19.25 -0.49 11.52
N SER A 167 19.21 0.56 12.35
CA SER A 167 17.98 1.29 12.63
C SER A 167 17.42 1.98 11.38
N GLU A 168 18.27 2.59 10.55
CA GLU A 168 17.87 3.20 9.28
C GLU A 168 17.37 2.18 8.26
N THR A 169 17.95 0.97 8.24
CA THR A 169 17.49 -0.13 7.37
C THR A 169 16.14 -0.64 7.85
N ALA A 170 15.95 -0.80 9.15
CA ALA A 170 14.67 -1.18 9.74
C ALA A 170 13.60 -0.11 9.48
N ASP A 171 13.94 1.19 9.59
CA ASP A 171 13.01 2.29 9.31
C ASP A 171 12.57 2.32 7.83
N ARG A 172 13.50 2.10 6.89
CA ARG A 172 13.15 1.97 5.47
C ARG A 172 12.22 0.79 5.20
N LEU A 173 12.51 -0.37 5.81
CA LEU A 173 11.65 -1.54 5.73
C LEU A 173 10.25 -1.22 6.26
N VAL A 174 10.17 -0.59 7.43
CA VAL A 174 8.90 -0.22 8.07
C VAL A 174 8.11 0.80 7.24
N LYS A 175 8.77 1.80 6.67
CA LYS A 175 8.12 2.76 5.77
C LYS A 175 7.44 2.07 4.60
N LYS A 176 8.07 1.04 4.04
CA LYS A 176 7.48 0.22 2.98
C LYS A 176 6.25 -0.55 3.47
N PHE A 177 6.31 -1.16 4.64
CA PHE A 177 5.17 -1.85 5.24
C PHE A 177 4.03 -0.88 5.54
N VAL A 178 4.30 0.22 6.24
CA VAL A 178 3.30 1.20 6.63
C VAL A 178 2.67 1.88 5.41
N ALA A 179 3.44 2.13 4.34
CA ALA A 179 2.89 2.66 3.09
C ALA A 179 1.78 1.75 2.52
N SER A 180 1.90 0.43 2.67
CA SER A 180 0.91 -0.55 2.19
C SER A 180 -0.28 -0.77 3.13
N ILE A 181 -0.24 -0.26 4.37
CA ILE A 181 -1.38 -0.30 5.30
C ILE A 181 -2.39 0.77 4.89
N PRO A 182 -3.70 0.45 4.75
CA PRO A 182 -4.72 1.45 4.48
C PRO A 182 -4.73 2.54 5.55
N SER A 183 -4.85 3.82 5.18
CA SER A 183 -4.98 4.92 6.15
C SER A 183 -6.39 4.98 6.71
N LYS A 184 -6.55 5.34 7.98
CA LYS A 184 -7.85 5.60 8.60
C LYS A 184 -8.50 6.86 8.02
N ASP A 185 -7.71 7.92 7.83
CA ASP A 185 -8.17 9.23 7.35
C ASP A 185 -8.50 9.27 5.86
N PHE A 186 -8.33 8.15 5.16
CA PHE A 186 -8.71 8.02 3.75
C PHE A 186 -10.22 8.24 3.51
N ASN A 187 -11.04 8.29 4.57
CA ASN A 187 -12.48 8.56 4.50
C ASN A 187 -12.92 9.92 5.09
N SER A 188 -12.04 10.71 5.70
CA SER A 188 -12.46 11.93 6.39
C SER A 188 -11.91 13.24 5.82
N SER A 189 -11.04 13.19 4.84
CA SER A 189 -10.51 14.41 4.21
C SER A 189 -10.62 14.30 2.70
N THR A 190 -11.56 15.01 2.14
CA THR A 190 -11.59 15.51 0.77
C THR A 190 -11.32 14.53 -0.38
N ASN A 191 -12.34 14.29 -1.20
CA ASN A 191 -12.21 13.93 -2.63
C ASN A 191 -11.37 12.69 -3.00
N ALA A 192 -11.19 11.73 -2.12
CA ALA A 192 -10.35 10.59 -2.40
C ALA A 192 -11.19 9.37 -2.77
N ASN A 193 -10.97 8.83 -3.94
CA ASN A 193 -11.62 7.70 -4.58
C ASN A 193 -13.09 7.92 -4.93
N THR A 194 -13.27 8.62 -6.01
CA THR A 194 -14.51 8.58 -6.77
C THR A 194 -14.82 7.16 -7.23
N ILE A 195 -13.82 6.30 -7.38
CA ILE A 195 -13.95 4.92 -7.83
C ILE A 195 -13.66 3.97 -6.67
N ILE A 196 -14.62 3.11 -6.35
CA ILE A 196 -14.57 2.17 -5.23
C ILE A 196 -14.77 0.76 -5.78
N ILE A 197 -13.93 -0.19 -5.36
CA ILE A 197 -14.13 -1.61 -5.66
C ILE A 197 -14.61 -2.29 -4.38
N ARG A 198 -15.79 -2.91 -4.44
CA ARG A 198 -16.42 -3.63 -3.31
C ARG A 198 -16.60 -5.11 -3.63
N PRO A 199 -16.52 -5.99 -2.62
CA PRO A 199 -16.99 -7.37 -2.79
C PRO A 199 -18.50 -7.39 -2.87
N ASN A 200 -19.01 -8.16 -3.86
CA ASN A 200 -20.43 -8.45 -4.04
C ASN A 200 -20.59 -9.97 -4.16
N GLY A 201 -20.73 -10.65 -3.02
CA GLY A 201 -20.72 -12.10 -2.97
C GLY A 201 -19.38 -12.69 -3.45
N PRO A 202 -19.38 -13.61 -4.43
CA PRO A 202 -18.16 -14.17 -5.01
C PRO A 202 -17.45 -13.23 -6.01
N SER A 203 -18.08 -12.13 -6.39
CA SER A 203 -17.59 -11.16 -7.39
C SER A 203 -17.15 -9.85 -6.74
N MET A 204 -16.54 -9.01 -7.55
CA MET A 204 -16.19 -7.64 -7.18
C MET A 204 -17.06 -6.67 -7.96
N GLU A 205 -17.50 -5.60 -7.31
CA GLU A 205 -18.36 -4.56 -7.89
C GLU A 205 -17.60 -3.23 -7.92
N VAL A 206 -17.72 -2.49 -9.02
CA VAL A 206 -17.18 -1.14 -9.14
C VAL A 206 -18.29 -0.16 -8.81
N CYS A 207 -18.04 0.71 -7.84
CA CYS A 207 -18.91 1.82 -7.49
C CYS A 207 -18.20 3.14 -7.79
N TYR A 208 -18.98 4.13 -8.21
CA TYR A 208 -18.52 5.49 -8.45
C TYR A 208 -19.25 6.47 -7.55
N ARG A 209 -18.51 7.36 -6.89
CA ARG A 209 -19.10 8.44 -6.12
C ARG A 209 -19.23 9.67 -7.00
N VAL A 210 -20.46 10.05 -7.28
CA VAL A 210 -20.84 11.19 -8.12
C VAL A 210 -20.18 12.48 -7.61
N GLN A 211 -19.60 13.23 -8.52
CA GLN A 211 -19.02 14.53 -8.24
C GLN A 211 -19.99 15.63 -8.69
N ASP A 212 -19.75 16.84 -8.18
CA ASP A 212 -20.54 18.00 -8.61
C ASP A 212 -20.35 18.27 -10.11
N GLY A 213 -21.47 18.40 -10.84
CA GLY A 213 -21.47 18.58 -12.30
C GLY A 213 -21.36 17.29 -13.12
N ASP A 214 -21.30 16.10 -12.48
CA ASP A 214 -21.35 14.84 -13.23
C ASP A 214 -22.70 14.60 -13.88
N THR A 215 -22.69 13.95 -15.04
CA THR A 215 -23.85 13.40 -15.73
C THR A 215 -23.67 11.89 -15.96
N LEU A 216 -24.75 11.14 -16.11
CA LEU A 216 -24.66 9.71 -16.41
C LEU A 216 -23.88 9.42 -17.69
N SER A 217 -24.05 10.28 -18.71
CA SER A 217 -23.29 10.18 -19.96
C SER A 217 -21.79 10.48 -19.76
N GLY A 218 -21.46 11.47 -18.92
CA GLY A 218 -20.08 11.78 -18.56
C GLY A 218 -19.42 10.63 -17.78
N ILE A 219 -20.12 10.06 -16.80
CA ILE A 219 -19.66 8.90 -16.04
C ILE A 219 -19.48 7.70 -16.96
N SER A 220 -20.42 7.46 -17.87
CA SER A 220 -20.33 6.38 -18.86
C SER A 220 -19.11 6.53 -19.78
N GLY A 221 -18.87 7.73 -20.29
CA GLY A 221 -17.66 8.06 -21.08
C GLY A 221 -16.37 7.82 -20.27
N LYS A 222 -16.39 8.11 -18.97
CA LYS A 222 -15.25 7.90 -18.08
C LYS A 222 -14.85 6.42 -17.97
N PHE A 223 -15.82 5.51 -17.86
CA PHE A 223 -15.57 4.07 -17.63
C PHE A 223 -15.52 3.25 -18.91
N TYR A 224 -16.37 3.53 -19.90
CA TYR A 224 -16.53 2.68 -21.08
C TYR A 224 -15.98 3.31 -22.37
N ASP A 225 -15.67 4.61 -22.33
CA ASP A 225 -15.38 5.40 -23.54
C ASP A 225 -16.58 5.48 -24.50
N ASP A 226 -17.79 5.34 -23.95
CA ASP A 226 -19.06 5.26 -24.66
C ASP A 226 -20.18 5.88 -23.81
N ALA A 227 -20.69 7.03 -24.23
CA ALA A 227 -21.77 7.75 -23.54
C ALA A 227 -23.13 6.99 -23.63
N ALA A 228 -23.34 6.14 -24.66
CA ALA A 228 -24.57 5.41 -24.82
C ALA A 228 -24.80 4.36 -23.71
N LYS A 229 -23.74 3.91 -23.04
CA LYS A 229 -23.84 2.98 -21.90
C LYS A 229 -24.34 3.64 -20.60
N ALA A 230 -24.71 4.92 -20.63
CA ALA A 230 -25.39 5.60 -19.51
C ALA A 230 -26.68 4.88 -19.09
N GLU A 231 -27.38 4.25 -20.05
CA GLU A 231 -28.58 3.47 -19.78
C GLU A 231 -28.29 2.22 -18.92
N ASP A 232 -27.14 1.59 -19.11
CA ASP A 232 -26.72 0.43 -18.30
C ASP A 232 -26.47 0.86 -16.85
N ILE A 233 -25.84 2.03 -16.65
CA ILE A 233 -25.65 2.63 -15.31
C ILE A 233 -27.02 2.96 -14.69
N CYS A 234 -27.91 3.59 -15.45
CA CYS A 234 -29.27 3.92 -14.99
C CYS A 234 -30.01 2.65 -14.51
N LYS A 235 -30.03 1.59 -15.31
CA LYS A 235 -30.65 0.32 -14.95
C LYS A 235 -30.07 -0.34 -13.70
N ALA A 236 -28.76 -0.32 -13.57
CA ALA A 236 -28.05 -0.88 -12.41
C ALA A 236 -28.31 -0.10 -11.10
N ASN A 237 -28.83 1.14 -11.20
CA ASN A 237 -29.03 2.06 -10.08
C ASN A 237 -30.51 2.50 -9.92
N ASN A 238 -31.44 1.56 -10.06
CA ASN A 238 -32.89 1.79 -9.84
C ASN A 238 -33.49 2.92 -10.70
N GLY A 239 -32.98 3.12 -11.92
CA GLY A 239 -33.53 4.11 -12.86
C GLY A 239 -33.11 5.56 -12.55
N VAL A 240 -31.96 5.77 -11.92
CA VAL A 240 -31.40 7.11 -11.67
C VAL A 240 -31.27 7.89 -12.99
N SER A 241 -31.63 9.18 -12.98
CA SER A 241 -31.49 10.10 -14.12
C SER A 241 -30.56 11.26 -13.74
N ASP A 242 -30.11 12.03 -14.73
CA ASP A 242 -29.29 13.23 -14.50
C ASP A 242 -30.00 14.25 -13.57
N GLU A 243 -31.33 14.31 -13.61
CA GLU A 243 -32.14 15.18 -12.75
C GLU A 243 -32.18 14.73 -11.29
N THR A 244 -32.03 13.42 -11.05
CA THR A 244 -32.05 12.81 -9.71
C THR A 244 -30.66 12.54 -9.16
N LEU A 245 -29.63 12.73 -9.98
CA LEU A 245 -28.23 12.52 -9.63
C LEU A 245 -27.77 13.55 -8.59
N LYS A 246 -27.13 13.09 -7.51
CA LYS A 246 -26.66 13.97 -6.44
C LYS A 246 -25.17 13.78 -6.20
N ALA A 247 -24.44 14.88 -6.03
CA ALA A 247 -23.05 14.81 -5.58
C ALA A 247 -22.93 14.00 -4.26
N GLY A 248 -21.94 13.13 -4.20
CA GLY A 248 -21.72 12.21 -3.07
C GLY A 248 -22.53 10.91 -3.15
N GLN A 249 -23.52 10.80 -4.05
CA GLN A 249 -24.25 9.55 -4.30
C GLN A 249 -23.29 8.49 -4.86
N GLU A 250 -23.47 7.24 -4.45
CA GLU A 250 -22.70 6.13 -5.00
C GLU A 250 -23.53 5.39 -6.04
N LEU A 251 -22.96 5.21 -7.22
CA LEU A 251 -23.54 4.45 -8.33
C LEU A 251 -22.76 3.18 -8.56
N ILE A 252 -23.46 2.08 -8.79
CA ILE A 252 -22.89 0.84 -9.32
C ILE A 252 -22.56 1.05 -10.79
N ILE A 253 -21.35 0.71 -11.17
CA ILE A 253 -20.89 0.77 -12.57
C ILE A 253 -20.77 -0.67 -13.07
N PRO A 254 -21.75 -1.16 -13.82
CA PRO A 254 -21.79 -2.56 -14.27
C PRO A 254 -20.72 -2.84 -15.33
N ASP A 255 -20.34 -4.10 -15.49
CA ASP A 255 -19.46 -4.60 -16.57
C ASP A 255 -18.11 -3.88 -16.73
N VAL A 256 -17.59 -3.33 -15.65
CA VAL A 256 -16.25 -2.73 -15.64
C VAL A 256 -15.22 -3.80 -15.31
N LEU A 257 -14.17 -3.87 -16.13
CA LEU A 257 -13.05 -4.77 -15.89
C LEU A 257 -12.21 -4.30 -14.70
N ILE A 258 -11.96 -5.22 -13.76
CA ILE A 258 -11.11 -5.00 -12.58
C ILE A 258 -9.79 -5.75 -12.79
N LEU A 259 -8.67 -5.05 -12.81
CA LEU A 259 -7.35 -5.64 -12.85
C LEU A 259 -6.89 -5.98 -11.44
N THR A 260 -6.70 -7.23 -11.13
CA THR A 260 -6.09 -7.68 -9.86
C THR A 260 -4.56 -7.54 -9.92
N ASN A 261 -3.99 -7.68 -11.11
CA ASN A 261 -2.61 -7.42 -11.43
C ASN A 261 -2.51 -6.68 -12.77
N ILE A 262 -1.57 -5.72 -12.87
CA ILE A 262 -1.43 -4.92 -14.08
C ILE A 262 -0.91 -5.75 -15.29
N GLU A 263 -0.19 -6.84 -15.03
CA GLU A 263 0.27 -7.78 -16.06
C GLU A 263 -0.90 -8.49 -16.77
N GLU A 264 -2.05 -8.65 -16.11
CA GLU A 264 -3.26 -9.22 -16.69
C GLU A 264 -3.77 -8.41 -17.88
N SER A 265 -3.42 -7.11 -17.95
CA SER A 265 -3.82 -6.23 -19.05
C SER A 265 -3.34 -6.71 -20.43
N GLN A 266 -2.32 -7.58 -20.47
CA GLN A 266 -1.78 -8.13 -21.71
C GLN A 266 -2.69 -9.20 -22.36
N GLN A 267 -3.54 -9.86 -21.55
CA GLN A 267 -4.40 -10.98 -21.97
C GLN A 267 -5.85 -10.55 -22.24
N ILE A 268 -6.15 -9.26 -22.14
CA ILE A 268 -7.51 -8.74 -22.22
C ILE A 268 -7.91 -8.45 -23.68
N ASP A 269 -9.15 -8.80 -24.02
CA ASP A 269 -9.76 -8.40 -25.27
C ASP A 269 -10.02 -6.88 -25.28
N ARG A 270 -9.13 -6.14 -25.94
CA ARG A 270 -9.17 -4.67 -26.05
C ARG A 270 -10.27 -4.18 -27.00
N ASN A 271 -10.91 -5.05 -27.75
CA ASN A 271 -12.10 -4.71 -28.54
C ASN A 271 -13.32 -4.63 -27.63
N LYS A 272 -13.40 -5.51 -26.63
CA LYS A 272 -14.48 -5.54 -25.65
C LYS A 272 -14.29 -4.50 -24.54
N TYR A 273 -13.08 -4.40 -24.00
CA TYR A 273 -12.78 -3.48 -22.91
C TYR A 273 -11.79 -2.41 -23.34
N LYS A 274 -12.23 -1.17 -23.37
CA LYS A 274 -11.37 0.00 -23.69
C LYS A 274 -10.63 0.50 -22.47
N LYS A 275 -11.21 0.34 -21.30
CA LYS A 275 -10.68 0.79 -20.00
C LYS A 275 -10.89 -0.30 -18.96
N ALA A 276 -10.05 -0.27 -17.93
CA ALA A 276 -10.16 -1.11 -16.75
C ALA A 276 -9.96 -0.26 -15.49
N VAL A 277 -10.35 -0.75 -14.34
CA VAL A 277 -9.99 -0.16 -13.06
C VAL A 277 -8.88 -0.97 -12.41
N TYR A 278 -7.94 -0.28 -11.79
CA TYR A 278 -6.78 -0.88 -11.12
C TYR A 278 -6.57 -0.23 -9.75
N ARG A 279 -6.35 -1.05 -8.74
CA ARG A 279 -5.98 -0.58 -7.41
C ARG A 279 -4.46 -0.49 -7.31
N VAL A 280 -3.95 0.73 -7.16
CA VAL A 280 -2.52 1.03 -7.03
C VAL A 280 -1.91 0.22 -5.89
N LYS A 281 -0.83 -0.46 -6.19
CA LYS A 281 -0.02 -1.24 -5.25
C LYS A 281 1.23 -0.46 -4.84
N TRP A 282 1.85 -0.92 -3.77
CA TRP A 282 3.12 -0.35 -3.36
C TRP A 282 4.20 -0.59 -4.43
N GLY A 283 4.98 0.46 -4.74
CA GLY A 283 5.99 0.44 -5.78
C GLY A 283 5.48 0.79 -7.18
N ASP A 284 4.15 0.88 -7.37
CA ASP A 284 3.61 1.35 -8.63
C ASP A 284 3.87 2.86 -8.82
N SER A 285 4.21 3.21 -10.03
CA SER A 285 4.18 4.57 -10.54
C SER A 285 3.42 4.60 -11.87
N LEU A 286 2.91 5.74 -12.26
CA LEU A 286 2.23 5.88 -13.56
C LEU A 286 3.15 5.43 -14.71
N TYR A 287 4.46 5.68 -14.58
CA TYR A 287 5.45 5.24 -15.57
C TYR A 287 5.55 3.72 -15.64
N GLU A 288 5.62 3.03 -14.49
CA GLU A 288 5.70 1.56 -14.44
C GLU A 288 4.41 0.91 -14.92
N ILE A 289 3.25 1.46 -14.53
CA ILE A 289 1.94 1.00 -15.00
C ILE A 289 1.86 1.15 -16.53
N ALA A 290 2.24 2.32 -17.08
CA ALA A 290 2.27 2.55 -18.52
C ALA A 290 3.24 1.63 -19.25
N SER A 291 4.42 1.39 -18.66
CA SER A 291 5.41 0.45 -19.23
C SER A 291 4.83 -0.97 -19.37
N LYS A 292 4.08 -1.43 -18.37
CA LYS A 292 3.43 -2.75 -18.38
C LYS A 292 2.22 -2.82 -19.31
N VAL A 293 1.40 -1.78 -19.37
CA VAL A 293 0.16 -1.75 -20.18
C VAL A 293 0.45 -1.46 -21.66
N PHE A 294 1.32 -0.50 -21.94
CA PHE A 294 1.58 0.01 -23.29
C PHE A 294 2.95 -0.42 -23.86
N HIS A 295 3.75 -1.14 -23.08
CA HIS A 295 5.17 -1.42 -23.37
C HIS A 295 6.02 -0.15 -23.57
N ASP A 296 5.56 0.98 -23.03
CA ASP A 296 6.20 2.28 -23.12
C ASP A 296 5.85 3.14 -21.90
N GLY A 297 6.79 3.27 -20.97
CA GLY A 297 6.60 4.06 -19.75
C GLY A 297 6.39 5.55 -20.03
N LYS A 298 6.85 6.09 -21.17
CA LYS A 298 6.63 7.50 -21.53
C LYS A 298 5.16 7.83 -21.78
N LYS A 299 4.33 6.83 -22.00
CA LYS A 299 2.86 6.98 -22.17
C LYS A 299 2.10 7.10 -20.85
N TRP A 300 2.78 7.31 -19.73
CA TRP A 300 2.15 7.53 -18.43
C TRP A 300 1.14 8.67 -18.40
N THR A 301 1.31 9.66 -19.28
CA THR A 301 0.38 10.80 -19.42
C THR A 301 -1.03 10.36 -19.82
N ILE A 302 -1.17 9.28 -20.60
CA ILE A 302 -2.46 8.73 -21.01
C ILE A 302 -3.25 8.23 -19.77
N ILE A 303 -2.55 7.58 -18.84
CA ILE A 303 -3.16 7.14 -17.58
C ILE A 303 -3.47 8.35 -16.71
N TYR A 304 -2.55 9.31 -16.63
CA TYR A 304 -2.75 10.54 -15.87
C TYR A 304 -3.97 11.33 -16.36
N ASP A 305 -4.10 11.53 -17.68
CA ASP A 305 -5.22 12.29 -18.26
C ASP A 305 -6.58 11.66 -17.95
N SER A 306 -6.63 10.33 -17.87
CA SER A 306 -7.84 9.60 -17.47
C SER A 306 -8.18 9.73 -15.98
N ASN A 307 -7.24 10.23 -15.17
CA ASN A 307 -7.34 10.29 -13.71
C ASN A 307 -6.92 11.65 -13.12
N LYS A 308 -6.79 12.69 -13.92
CA LYS A 308 -6.24 13.99 -13.50
C LYS A 308 -7.02 14.67 -12.38
N HIS A 309 -8.29 14.35 -12.22
CA HIS A 309 -9.13 14.88 -11.14
C HIS A 309 -8.95 14.12 -9.82
N GLU A 310 -8.45 12.88 -9.89
CA GLU A 310 -8.18 12.02 -8.74
C GLU A 310 -6.71 12.03 -8.31
N ILE A 311 -5.79 12.29 -9.25
CA ILE A 311 -4.34 12.30 -8.99
C ILE A 311 -3.87 13.74 -8.80
N MET A 312 -3.79 14.17 -7.55
CA MET A 312 -3.33 15.52 -7.20
C MET A 312 -1.81 15.69 -7.36
N ASN A 313 -1.05 14.64 -7.15
CA ASN A 313 0.40 14.65 -7.24
C ASN A 313 0.93 13.46 -8.03
N ILE A 314 1.49 13.73 -9.20
CA ILE A 314 2.05 12.71 -10.10
C ILE A 314 3.22 11.94 -9.46
N LYS A 315 3.96 12.59 -8.55
CA LYS A 315 5.13 12.00 -7.88
C LYS A 315 4.76 11.10 -6.70
N ASP A 316 3.53 11.21 -6.23
CA ASP A 316 3.04 10.48 -5.07
C ASP A 316 1.68 9.85 -5.40
N LEU A 317 1.72 8.69 -6.05
CA LEU A 317 0.52 7.91 -6.37
C LEU A 317 0.14 7.07 -5.14
N PRO A 318 -0.97 7.40 -4.43
CA PRO A 318 -1.29 6.75 -3.17
C PRO A 318 -1.58 5.25 -3.35
N VAL A 319 -0.95 4.42 -2.52
CA VAL A 319 -1.23 2.98 -2.46
C VAL A 319 -2.68 2.76 -2.03
N GLY A 320 -3.39 1.90 -2.75
CA GLY A 320 -4.81 1.61 -2.51
C GLY A 320 -5.77 2.53 -3.26
N GLN A 321 -5.29 3.60 -3.89
CA GLN A 321 -6.10 4.41 -4.79
C GLN A 321 -6.57 3.56 -5.97
N VAL A 322 -7.82 3.72 -6.38
CA VAL A 322 -8.33 3.09 -7.58
C VAL A 322 -8.25 4.08 -8.73
N ILE A 323 -7.62 3.67 -9.82
CA ILE A 323 -7.43 4.47 -11.02
C ILE A 323 -8.03 3.77 -12.24
N ILE A 324 -8.42 4.55 -13.24
CA ILE A 324 -8.78 4.06 -14.57
C ILE A 324 -7.50 3.86 -15.37
N VAL A 325 -7.36 2.68 -15.95
CA VAL A 325 -6.26 2.33 -16.83
C VAL A 325 -6.83 2.14 -18.24
N PRO A 326 -6.56 3.06 -19.18
CA PRO A 326 -6.86 2.83 -20.59
C PRO A 326 -6.11 1.59 -21.09
N LEU A 327 -6.78 0.74 -21.84
CA LEU A 327 -6.18 -0.47 -22.42
C LEU A 327 -5.71 -0.26 -23.85
N THR A 328 -6.15 0.84 -24.47
CA THR A 328 -5.74 1.26 -25.82
C THR A 328 -5.08 2.65 -25.75
N VAL A 329 -4.10 2.86 -26.60
CA VAL A 329 -3.54 4.20 -26.80
C VAL A 329 -4.50 4.94 -27.74
N PRO A 330 -5.02 6.12 -27.36
CA PRO A 330 -5.75 6.95 -28.31
C PRO A 330 -4.88 7.18 -29.53
N GLN A 331 -5.40 6.98 -30.72
CA GLN A 331 -4.70 7.43 -31.93
C GLN A 331 -4.66 8.95 -31.85
N SER A 332 -3.53 9.50 -31.40
CA SER A 332 -3.29 10.93 -31.48
C SER A 332 -3.23 11.27 -32.97
N ASP A 333 -4.12 12.16 -33.40
CA ASP A 333 -3.90 12.90 -34.61
C ASP A 333 -2.46 13.39 -34.61
N SER A 334 -1.77 13.06 -35.67
CA SER A 334 -0.40 13.46 -35.92
C SER A 334 -0.21 14.94 -35.54
N PHE A 335 0.55 15.20 -34.47
CA PHE A 335 1.10 16.53 -34.24
C PHE A 335 1.89 16.89 -35.48
N LYS A 336 1.29 17.67 -36.35
CA LYS A 336 2.02 18.42 -37.37
C LYS A 336 3.06 19.27 -36.62
N ARG A 337 4.31 18.87 -36.71
CA ARG A 337 5.43 19.74 -36.45
C ARG A 337 5.41 20.75 -37.61
N ASP A 338 4.86 21.89 -37.37
CA ASP A 338 5.19 23.05 -38.18
C ASP A 338 6.59 23.50 -37.75
N ILE A 339 7.47 23.46 -38.74
CA ILE A 339 8.88 23.85 -38.75
C ILE A 339 9.02 25.34 -38.49
#